data_d015096dbabdae6d08a9ad9f3df7b224
#
_entry.id   d015096dbabdae6d08a9ad9f3df7b224
#
_cell.length_a   1.000
_cell.length_b   1.000
_cell.length_c   1.000
_cell.angle_alpha   90.00
_cell.angle_beta   90.00
_cell.angle_gamma   90.00
#
_symmetry.space_group_name_H-M   'P 1'
#
loop_
_entity.id
_entity.type
_entity.pdbx_description
1 polymer ?
#
loop_
_entity_poly.entity_id
_entity_poly.type
_entity_poly.pdbx_seq_one_letter_code
_entity_poly.pdbx_strand_id
1 'polypeptide(L)'
;MSIRAYAMLAVFSAGFVGLGIELAAERLLAPAFGTTTELWSIIIGMTFAALSVGYSVGGRIIDQRPDHRLPAMYVFASGLWAVVVAFAGPPIIRAIQEFTFDFGGVPLGTFLSVLILITLPPFLLGMVTPSAIRLVVPQVGAAGRSAGTIFALSTIGSLIGTFMPVIVLIPRVGVRNTFLIVAAVGVIAGGLGLSGLVRDKQSDTLDDPAKEHVPVR
;
A
#
# COMPACT_ATOMS: atom_id res chain seq x y z
N MET A 1 -12.66 -1.69 16.96
CA MET A 1 -11.41 -0.90 16.81
C MET A 1 -11.80 0.52 16.41
N SER A 2 -11.17 1.57 16.96
CA SER A 2 -11.49 2.95 16.55
C SER A 2 -10.97 3.24 15.13
N ILE A 3 -11.61 4.17 14.41
CA ILE A 3 -11.18 4.64 13.07
C ILE A 3 -9.71 5.10 13.11
N ARG A 4 -9.32 5.81 14.18
CA ARG A 4 -7.96 6.30 14.35
C ARG A 4 -6.94 5.16 14.46
N ALA A 5 -7.24 4.13 15.26
CA ALA A 5 -6.35 2.97 15.40
C ALA A 5 -6.25 2.19 14.08
N TYR A 6 -7.36 2.08 13.36
CA TYR A 6 -7.33 1.43 12.05
C TYR A 6 -6.52 2.23 11.01
N ALA A 7 -6.69 3.55 10.95
CA ALA A 7 -5.92 4.40 10.03
C ALA A 7 -4.41 4.25 10.27
N MET A 8 -3.98 4.16 11.53
CA MET A 8 -2.57 3.90 11.89
C MET A 8 -2.10 2.52 11.41
N LEU A 9 -2.93 1.48 11.58
CA LEU A 9 -2.63 0.13 11.08
C LEU A 9 -2.54 0.13 9.55
N ALA A 10 -3.46 0.82 8.86
CA ALA A 10 -3.50 0.89 7.40
C ALA A 10 -2.24 1.55 6.82
N VAL A 11 -1.77 2.67 7.40
CA VAL A 11 -0.56 3.34 6.90
C VAL A 11 0.72 2.55 7.20
N PHE A 12 0.80 1.89 8.36
CA PHE A 12 1.90 0.99 8.67
C PHE A 12 1.95 -0.17 7.67
N SER A 13 0.79 -0.82 7.44
CA SER A 13 0.68 -1.93 6.50
C SER A 13 0.95 -1.49 5.06
N ALA A 14 0.52 -0.29 4.67
CA ALA A 14 0.80 0.27 3.37
C ALA A 14 2.32 0.46 3.14
N GLY A 15 3.03 1.01 4.13
CA GLY A 15 4.48 1.12 4.08
C GLY A 15 5.17 -0.24 3.98
N PHE A 16 4.79 -1.19 4.83
CA PHE A 16 5.34 -2.55 4.84
C PHE A 16 5.10 -3.28 3.50
N VAL A 17 3.87 -3.28 3.01
CA VAL A 17 3.48 -3.97 1.78
C VAL A 17 4.14 -3.32 0.56
N GLY A 18 4.18 -1.98 0.51
CA GLY A 18 4.77 -1.24 -0.60
C GLY A 18 6.24 -1.60 -0.81
N LEU A 19 7.06 -1.36 0.20
CA LEU A 19 8.50 -1.66 0.12
C LEU A 19 8.77 -3.18 0.05
N GLY A 20 7.93 -3.98 0.70
CA GLY A 20 8.01 -5.44 0.62
C GLY A 20 7.82 -5.99 -0.79
N ILE A 21 6.83 -5.46 -1.53
CA ILE A 21 6.61 -5.79 -2.94
C ILE A 21 7.77 -5.29 -3.81
N GLU A 22 8.21 -4.04 -3.61
CA GLU A 22 9.26 -3.42 -4.42
C GLU A 22 10.58 -4.18 -4.33
N LEU A 23 11.02 -4.53 -3.13
CA LEU A 23 12.26 -5.29 -2.93
C LEU A 23 12.15 -6.75 -3.40
N ALA A 24 10.97 -7.37 -3.26
CA ALA A 24 10.74 -8.69 -3.81
C ALA A 24 10.66 -8.68 -5.36
N ALA A 25 10.19 -7.57 -5.95
CA ALA A 25 10.08 -7.39 -7.39
C ALA A 25 11.45 -7.36 -8.07
N GLU A 26 12.45 -6.72 -7.49
CA GLU A 26 13.82 -6.76 -8.00
C GLU A 26 14.29 -8.22 -8.14
N ARG A 27 14.10 -9.03 -7.11
CA ARG A 27 14.48 -10.45 -7.14
C ARG A 27 13.66 -11.31 -8.10
N LEU A 28 12.42 -10.90 -8.36
CA LEU A 28 11.57 -11.56 -9.36
C LEU A 28 12.02 -11.26 -10.78
N LEU A 29 12.46 -10.02 -11.05
CA LEU A 29 12.86 -9.54 -12.36
C LEU A 29 14.32 -9.89 -12.72
N ALA A 30 15.18 -10.02 -11.71
CA ALA A 30 16.62 -10.27 -11.87
C ALA A 30 16.99 -11.45 -12.77
N PRO A 31 16.29 -12.62 -12.74
CA PRO A 31 16.61 -13.74 -13.64
C PRO A 31 16.39 -13.44 -15.12
N ALA A 32 15.48 -12.53 -15.46
CA ALA A 32 15.15 -12.18 -16.84
C ALA A 32 15.95 -10.97 -17.36
N PHE A 33 16.20 -9.99 -16.50
CA PHE A 33 16.74 -8.68 -16.91
C PHE A 33 18.06 -8.31 -16.23
N GLY A 34 18.58 -9.18 -15.34
CA GLY A 34 19.81 -8.91 -14.57
C GLY A 34 19.58 -8.02 -13.35
N THR A 35 20.67 -7.75 -12.61
CA THR A 35 20.69 -6.88 -11.41
C THR A 35 21.45 -5.59 -11.73
N THR A 36 20.93 -4.79 -12.65
CA THR A 36 21.60 -3.59 -13.14
C THR A 36 21.07 -2.34 -12.43
N THR A 37 21.85 -1.27 -12.43
CA THR A 37 21.42 0.05 -11.98
C THR A 37 20.20 0.55 -12.75
N GLU A 38 20.09 0.15 -14.01
CA GLU A 38 18.95 0.48 -14.88
C GLU A 38 17.65 -0.17 -14.38
N LEU A 39 17.68 -1.47 -14.02
CA LEU A 39 16.54 -2.16 -13.41
C LEU A 39 16.07 -1.42 -12.15
N TRP A 40 16.99 -1.07 -11.25
CA TRP A 40 16.67 -0.32 -10.03
C TRP A 40 16.10 1.06 -10.34
N SER A 41 16.65 1.78 -11.31
CA SER A 41 16.15 3.10 -11.70
C SER A 41 14.73 3.04 -12.23
N ILE A 42 14.39 2.02 -13.01
CA ILE A 42 13.03 1.81 -13.55
C ILE A 42 12.06 1.46 -12.41
N ILE A 43 12.42 0.54 -11.51
CA ILE A 43 11.55 0.17 -10.38
C ILE A 43 11.27 1.39 -9.51
N ILE A 44 12.31 2.08 -9.06
CA ILE A 44 12.17 3.25 -8.17
C ILE A 44 11.41 4.38 -8.85
N GLY A 45 11.76 4.70 -10.09
CA GLY A 45 11.11 5.77 -10.86
C GLY A 45 9.62 5.52 -11.06
N MET A 46 9.25 4.29 -11.44
CA MET A 46 7.86 3.90 -11.63
C MET A 46 7.09 3.86 -10.31
N THR A 47 7.72 3.40 -9.23
CA THR A 47 7.14 3.43 -7.89
C THR A 47 6.82 4.86 -7.45
N PHE A 48 7.76 5.79 -7.58
CA PHE A 48 7.51 7.20 -7.21
C PHE A 48 6.47 7.88 -8.10
N ALA A 49 6.47 7.58 -9.40
CA ALA A 49 5.44 8.08 -10.31
C ALA A 49 4.05 7.57 -9.89
N ALA A 50 3.93 6.27 -9.61
CA ALA A 50 2.68 5.66 -9.17
C ALA A 50 2.21 6.22 -7.82
N LEU A 51 3.10 6.35 -6.82
CA LEU A 51 2.80 6.97 -5.53
C LEU A 51 2.32 8.41 -5.69
N SER A 52 2.98 9.22 -6.53
CA SER A 52 2.61 10.61 -6.78
C SER A 52 1.19 10.74 -7.33
N VAL A 53 0.85 9.91 -8.32
CA VAL A 53 -0.52 9.85 -8.85
C VAL A 53 -1.49 9.34 -7.78
N GLY A 54 -1.11 8.30 -7.03
CA GLY A 54 -1.89 7.74 -5.93
C GLY A 54 -2.21 8.78 -4.86
N TYR A 55 -1.25 9.56 -4.41
CA TYR A 55 -1.48 10.66 -3.44
C TYR A 55 -2.51 11.66 -3.96
N SER A 56 -2.37 12.08 -5.21
CA SER A 56 -3.26 13.07 -5.83
C SER A 56 -4.69 12.54 -6.01
N VAL A 57 -4.83 11.31 -6.50
CA VAL A 57 -6.12 10.67 -6.72
C VAL A 57 -6.79 10.32 -5.39
N GLY A 58 -6.04 9.72 -4.46
CA GLY A 58 -6.53 9.34 -3.14
C GLY A 58 -7.02 10.54 -2.33
N GLY A 59 -6.29 11.67 -2.38
CA GLY A 59 -6.71 12.91 -1.75
C GLY A 59 -8.05 13.40 -2.28
N ARG A 60 -8.22 13.44 -3.60
CA ARG A 60 -9.49 13.87 -4.22
C ARG A 60 -10.66 12.95 -3.86
N ILE A 61 -10.43 11.64 -3.86
CA ILE A 61 -11.51 10.67 -3.56
C ILE A 61 -11.96 10.79 -2.11
N ILE A 62 -11.02 10.86 -1.16
CA ILE A 62 -11.37 10.94 0.27
C ILE A 62 -12.02 12.27 0.64
N ASP A 63 -11.69 13.36 -0.04
CA ASP A 63 -12.34 14.65 0.17
C ASP A 63 -13.80 14.65 -0.32
N GLN A 64 -14.09 13.94 -1.41
CA GLN A 64 -15.44 13.80 -1.96
C GLN A 64 -16.30 12.78 -1.19
N ARG A 65 -15.66 11.72 -0.68
CA ARG A 65 -16.33 10.62 0.04
C ARG A 65 -15.47 10.20 1.23
N PRO A 66 -15.63 10.83 2.40
CA PRO A 66 -14.84 10.49 3.59
C PRO A 66 -15.31 9.17 4.21
N ASP A 67 -14.96 8.05 3.57
CA ASP A 67 -15.28 6.70 4.04
C ASP A 67 -14.02 6.04 4.60
N HIS A 68 -14.12 5.56 5.86
CA HIS A 68 -13.04 4.81 6.53
C HIS A 68 -12.70 3.47 5.86
N ARG A 69 -13.56 2.98 4.97
CA ARG A 69 -13.32 1.75 4.19
C ARG A 69 -12.36 1.95 3.02
N LEU A 70 -12.20 3.18 2.53
CA LEU A 70 -11.33 3.45 1.38
C LEU A 70 -9.86 3.02 1.61
N PRO A 71 -9.17 3.45 2.69
CA PRO A 71 -7.81 2.98 2.93
C PRO A 71 -7.74 1.45 3.11
N ALA A 72 -8.80 0.83 3.65
CA ALA A 72 -8.90 -0.61 3.77
C ALA A 72 -8.94 -1.30 2.40
N MET A 73 -9.76 -0.79 1.49
CA MET A 73 -9.87 -1.30 0.12
C MET A 73 -8.54 -1.21 -0.63
N TYR A 74 -7.81 -0.10 -0.47
CA TYR A 74 -6.53 0.08 -1.16
C TYR A 74 -5.45 -0.89 -0.67
N VAL A 75 -5.33 -1.06 0.65
CA VAL A 75 -4.39 -2.02 1.25
C VAL A 75 -4.77 -3.46 0.87
N PHE A 76 -6.07 -3.79 0.93
CA PHE A 76 -6.58 -5.10 0.56
C PHE A 76 -6.32 -5.44 -0.91
N ALA A 77 -6.65 -4.52 -1.82
CA ALA A 77 -6.45 -4.69 -3.25
C ALA A 77 -4.95 -4.83 -3.62
N SER A 78 -4.07 -4.04 -2.96
CA SER A 78 -2.62 -4.21 -3.11
C SER A 78 -2.14 -5.59 -2.67
N GLY A 79 -2.66 -6.10 -1.54
CA GLY A 79 -2.35 -7.45 -1.08
C GLY A 79 -2.82 -8.52 -2.07
N LEU A 80 -4.05 -8.41 -2.59
CA LEU A 80 -4.54 -9.33 -3.62
C LEU A 80 -3.70 -9.28 -4.89
N TRP A 81 -3.28 -8.09 -5.32
CA TRP A 81 -2.42 -7.96 -6.49
C TRP A 81 -1.04 -8.62 -6.27
N ALA A 82 -0.49 -8.54 -5.07
CA ALA A 82 0.76 -9.23 -4.73
C ALA A 82 0.61 -10.76 -4.85
N VAL A 83 -0.57 -11.33 -4.55
CA VAL A 83 -0.87 -12.76 -4.84
C VAL A 83 -0.83 -13.01 -6.34
N VAL A 84 -1.45 -12.14 -7.15
CA VAL A 84 -1.42 -12.26 -8.63
C VAL A 84 0.02 -12.24 -9.12
N VAL A 85 0.85 -11.32 -8.65
CA VAL A 85 2.28 -11.22 -9.03
C VAL A 85 3.05 -12.48 -8.64
N ALA A 86 2.77 -13.07 -7.47
CA ALA A 86 3.43 -14.30 -7.01
C ALA A 86 3.24 -15.50 -7.96
N PHE A 87 2.09 -15.59 -8.63
CA PHE A 87 1.75 -16.70 -9.51
C PHE A 87 1.87 -16.36 -11.00
N ALA A 88 1.36 -15.20 -11.41
CA ALA A 88 1.33 -14.77 -12.81
C ALA A 88 2.59 -14.00 -13.23
N GLY A 89 3.37 -13.49 -12.28
CA GLY A 89 4.58 -12.72 -12.57
C GLY A 89 5.59 -13.47 -13.44
N PRO A 90 6.06 -14.68 -13.06
CA PRO A 90 7.06 -15.41 -13.85
C PRO A 90 6.65 -15.67 -15.30
N PRO A 91 5.45 -16.17 -15.64
CA PRO A 91 5.06 -16.38 -17.03
C PRO A 91 4.89 -15.07 -17.80
N ILE A 92 4.36 -14.00 -17.17
CA ILE A 92 4.22 -12.69 -17.81
C ILE A 92 5.60 -12.09 -18.14
N ILE A 93 6.57 -12.17 -17.21
CA ILE A 93 7.94 -11.68 -17.43
C ILE A 93 8.59 -12.40 -18.61
N ARG A 94 8.43 -13.72 -18.71
CA ARG A 94 8.96 -14.49 -19.84
C ARG A 94 8.35 -14.07 -21.17
N ALA A 95 7.02 -13.92 -21.22
CA ALA A 95 6.33 -13.47 -22.42
C ALA A 95 6.75 -12.06 -22.85
N ILE A 96 6.96 -11.15 -21.89
CA ILE A 96 7.47 -9.80 -22.16
C ILE A 96 8.93 -9.87 -22.67
N GLN A 97 9.78 -10.70 -22.06
CA GLN A 97 11.16 -10.88 -22.47
C GLN A 97 11.25 -11.39 -23.91
N GLU A 98 10.47 -12.41 -24.25
CA GLU A 98 10.38 -12.94 -25.61
C GLU A 98 9.90 -11.89 -26.60
N PHE A 99 8.83 -11.14 -26.24
CA PHE A 99 8.27 -10.08 -27.08
C PHE A 99 9.25 -8.93 -27.33
N THR A 100 10.06 -8.55 -26.35
CA THR A 100 10.98 -7.40 -26.44
C THR A 100 12.35 -7.75 -26.98
N PHE A 101 12.65 -9.04 -27.15
CA PHE A 101 13.99 -9.53 -27.54
C PHE A 101 14.52 -8.87 -28.82
N ASP A 102 13.69 -8.77 -29.87
CA ASP A 102 14.10 -8.33 -31.20
C ASP A 102 14.13 -6.81 -31.39
N PHE A 103 13.42 -6.01 -30.55
CA PHE A 103 13.24 -4.57 -30.87
C PHE A 103 13.35 -3.61 -29.69
N GLY A 104 13.48 -4.05 -28.48
CA GLY A 104 13.59 -3.15 -27.33
C GLY A 104 14.54 -3.62 -26.26
N GLY A 105 14.95 -4.87 -26.34
CA GLY A 105 15.90 -5.48 -25.42
C GLY A 105 15.50 -5.40 -23.95
N VAL A 106 16.50 -5.50 -23.09
CA VAL A 106 16.34 -5.50 -21.63
C VAL A 106 15.64 -4.25 -21.08
N PRO A 107 15.93 -3.01 -21.53
CA PRO A 107 15.29 -1.82 -20.97
C PRO A 107 13.79 -1.79 -21.17
N LEU A 108 13.32 -2.09 -22.38
CA LEU A 108 11.88 -2.11 -22.68
C LEU A 108 11.17 -3.24 -21.95
N GLY A 109 11.79 -4.44 -21.91
CA GLY A 109 11.23 -5.57 -21.18
C GLY A 109 11.10 -5.31 -19.69
N THR A 110 12.11 -4.69 -19.08
CA THR A 110 12.08 -4.26 -17.68
C THR A 110 10.96 -3.24 -17.45
N PHE A 111 10.89 -2.19 -18.28
CA PHE A 111 9.89 -1.14 -18.14
C PHE A 111 8.46 -1.70 -18.22
N LEU A 112 8.16 -2.54 -19.21
CA LEU A 112 6.85 -3.14 -19.38
C LEU A 112 6.50 -4.09 -18.22
N SER A 113 7.46 -4.88 -17.75
CA SER A 113 7.25 -5.78 -16.62
C SER A 113 6.94 -5.01 -15.33
N VAL A 114 7.68 -3.94 -15.03
CA VAL A 114 7.44 -3.08 -13.89
C VAL A 114 6.09 -2.37 -14.02
N LEU A 115 5.79 -1.82 -15.21
CA LEU A 115 4.53 -1.13 -15.47
C LEU A 115 3.32 -2.05 -15.21
N ILE A 116 3.35 -3.28 -15.73
CA ILE A 116 2.21 -4.20 -15.67
C ILE A 116 2.10 -4.85 -14.28
N LEU A 117 3.20 -5.30 -13.69
CA LEU A 117 3.17 -6.13 -12.49
C LEU A 117 3.34 -5.34 -11.19
N ILE A 118 4.14 -4.26 -11.22
CA ILE A 118 4.62 -3.63 -9.99
C ILE A 118 3.97 -2.26 -9.74
N THR A 119 3.56 -1.52 -10.77
CA THR A 119 3.08 -0.13 -10.63
C THR A 119 1.75 -0.01 -9.88
N LEU A 120 0.85 -1.00 -9.99
CA LEU A 120 -0.48 -0.93 -9.38
C LEU A 120 -0.45 -0.90 -7.84
N PRO A 121 0.32 -1.73 -7.11
CA PRO A 121 0.40 -1.65 -5.65
C PRO A 121 0.85 -0.28 -5.12
N PRO A 122 1.97 0.34 -5.56
CA PRO A 122 2.35 1.68 -5.10
C PRO A 122 1.29 2.74 -5.38
N PHE A 123 0.61 2.69 -6.53
CA PHE A 123 -0.50 3.58 -6.83
C PHE A 123 -1.62 3.48 -5.78
N LEU A 124 -2.08 2.26 -5.48
CA LEU A 124 -3.13 2.02 -4.47
C LEU A 124 -2.67 2.41 -3.07
N LEU A 125 -1.44 2.04 -2.69
CA LEU A 125 -0.89 2.33 -1.37
C LEU A 125 -0.60 3.84 -1.18
N GLY A 126 -0.30 4.56 -2.27
CA GLY A 126 -0.22 6.02 -2.27
C GLY A 126 -1.53 6.68 -1.84
N MET A 127 -2.68 6.09 -2.19
CA MET A 127 -3.99 6.62 -1.81
C MET A 127 -4.29 6.47 -0.30
N VAL A 128 -3.57 5.59 0.42
CA VAL A 128 -3.82 5.32 1.85
C VAL A 128 -3.43 6.52 2.73
N THR A 129 -2.29 7.15 2.47
CA THR A 129 -1.77 8.24 3.32
C THR A 129 -2.70 9.45 3.38
N PRO A 130 -3.16 10.06 2.24
CA PRO A 130 -4.09 11.18 2.30
C PRO A 130 -5.43 10.78 2.92
N SER A 131 -5.88 9.54 2.65
CA SER A 131 -7.10 9.02 3.26
C SER A 131 -7.00 8.91 4.78
N ALA A 132 -5.88 8.40 5.30
CA ALA A 132 -5.64 8.30 6.73
C ALA A 132 -5.53 9.67 7.40
N ILE A 133 -4.83 10.63 6.78
CA ILE A 133 -4.73 12.00 7.28
C ILE A 133 -6.13 12.62 7.42
N ARG A 134 -6.95 12.53 6.37
CA ARG A 134 -8.31 13.10 6.36
C ARG A 134 -9.21 12.50 7.44
N LEU A 135 -9.07 11.21 7.72
CA LEU A 135 -9.86 10.51 8.73
C LEU A 135 -9.41 10.76 10.18
N VAL A 136 -8.14 11.11 10.39
CA VAL A 136 -7.54 11.24 11.74
C VAL A 136 -7.45 12.68 12.21
N VAL A 137 -7.41 13.67 11.29
CA VAL A 137 -7.24 15.09 11.62
C VAL A 137 -8.62 15.78 11.76
N PRO A 138 -9.13 15.96 12.99
CA PRO A 138 -10.44 16.57 13.18
C PRO A 138 -10.41 18.10 13.13
N GLN A 139 -9.26 18.75 13.42
CA GLN A 139 -9.14 20.21 13.55
C GLN A 139 -7.76 20.72 13.08
N VAL A 140 -7.73 21.93 12.53
CA VAL A 140 -6.55 22.60 11.96
C VAL A 140 -5.40 22.72 12.96
N GLY A 141 -5.66 22.94 14.25
CA GLY A 141 -4.63 23.15 15.29
C GLY A 141 -3.81 21.90 15.67
N ALA A 142 -4.27 20.68 15.35
CA ALA A 142 -3.59 19.42 15.64
C ALA A 142 -3.06 18.71 14.37
N ALA A 143 -3.20 19.33 13.21
CA ALA A 143 -2.91 18.72 11.90
C ALA A 143 -1.45 18.26 11.78
N GLY A 144 -0.49 19.09 12.20
CA GLY A 144 0.94 18.75 12.10
C GLY A 144 1.32 17.51 12.91
N ARG A 145 0.87 17.42 14.17
CA ARG A 145 1.17 16.26 15.03
C ARG A 145 0.55 14.97 14.47
N SER A 146 -0.69 15.03 14.02
CA SER A 146 -1.39 13.86 13.46
C SER A 146 -0.77 13.40 12.15
N ALA A 147 -0.46 14.32 11.24
CA ALA A 147 0.24 14.00 9.99
C ALA A 147 1.63 13.41 10.27
N GLY A 148 2.40 14.03 11.18
CA GLY A 148 3.71 13.53 11.58
C GLY A 148 3.66 12.08 12.11
N THR A 149 2.66 11.76 12.94
CA THR A 149 2.48 10.38 13.44
C THR A 149 2.17 9.40 12.30
N ILE A 150 1.31 9.78 11.35
CA ILE A 150 0.96 8.96 10.19
C ILE A 150 2.20 8.69 9.33
N PHE A 151 2.98 9.72 9.00
CA PHE A 151 4.21 9.56 8.24
C PHE A 151 5.25 8.72 8.96
N ALA A 152 5.46 8.94 10.26
CA ALA A 152 6.38 8.15 11.07
C ALA A 152 6.00 6.66 11.06
N LEU A 153 4.72 6.35 11.23
CA LEU A 153 4.22 4.99 11.26
C LEU A 153 4.34 4.29 9.89
N SER A 154 4.03 5.02 8.81
CA SER A 154 4.25 4.56 7.44
C SER A 154 5.72 4.26 7.19
N THR A 155 6.62 5.15 7.64
CA THR A 155 8.07 4.98 7.49
C THR A 155 8.59 3.76 8.27
N ILE A 156 8.08 3.52 9.50
CA ILE A 156 8.44 2.32 10.26
C ILE A 156 7.97 1.06 9.53
N GLY A 157 6.76 1.07 8.98
CA GLY A 157 6.26 -0.02 8.15
C GLY A 157 7.16 -0.25 6.94
N SER A 158 7.54 0.80 6.23
CA SER A 158 8.44 0.75 5.09
C SER A 158 9.83 0.20 5.45
N LEU A 159 10.37 0.62 6.60
CA LEU A 159 11.66 0.14 7.08
C LEU A 159 11.65 -1.38 7.31
N ILE A 160 10.62 -1.88 7.98
CA ILE A 160 10.45 -3.32 8.20
C ILE A 160 10.20 -4.04 6.86
N GLY A 161 9.37 -3.46 5.99
CA GLY A 161 9.08 -3.94 4.64
C GLY A 161 10.31 -3.98 3.72
N THR A 162 11.31 -3.15 3.99
CA THR A 162 12.59 -3.17 3.28
C THR A 162 13.49 -4.31 3.75
N PHE A 163 13.73 -4.40 5.05
CA PHE A 163 14.72 -5.34 5.57
C PHE A 163 14.21 -6.77 5.72
N MET A 164 12.96 -6.95 6.16
CA MET A 164 12.40 -8.28 6.42
C MET A 164 12.33 -9.17 5.17
N PRO A 165 11.84 -8.71 4.01
CA PRO A 165 11.86 -9.50 2.78
C PRO A 165 13.26 -9.89 2.35
N VAL A 166 14.19 -8.95 2.30
CA VAL A 166 15.53 -9.16 1.73
C VAL A 166 16.40 -10.02 2.65
N ILE A 167 16.42 -9.72 3.95
CA ILE A 167 17.34 -10.36 4.90
C ILE A 167 16.77 -11.68 5.43
N VAL A 168 15.44 -11.77 5.58
CA VAL A 168 14.82 -12.89 6.28
C VAL A 168 14.01 -13.78 5.35
N LEU A 169 13.06 -13.20 4.59
CA LEU A 169 12.09 -14.01 3.86
C LEU A 169 12.67 -14.62 2.59
N ILE A 170 13.26 -13.83 1.71
CA ILE A 170 13.80 -14.33 0.44
C ILE A 170 14.83 -15.44 0.65
N PRO A 171 15.82 -15.32 1.57
CA PRO A 171 16.78 -16.38 1.80
C PRO A 171 16.18 -17.66 2.40
N ARG A 172 15.07 -17.56 3.16
CA ARG A 172 14.49 -18.74 3.84
C ARG A 172 13.35 -19.40 3.06
N VAL A 173 12.51 -18.61 2.41
CA VAL A 173 11.27 -19.12 1.78
C VAL A 173 11.19 -18.83 0.28
N GLY A 174 12.15 -18.08 -0.27
CA GLY A 174 12.19 -17.70 -1.68
C GLY A 174 11.27 -16.55 -2.05
N VAL A 175 11.42 -16.05 -3.27
CA VAL A 175 10.74 -14.83 -3.76
C VAL A 175 9.21 -14.98 -3.77
N ARG A 176 8.70 -16.10 -4.31
CA ARG A 176 7.26 -16.35 -4.41
C ARG A 176 6.56 -16.33 -3.05
N ASN A 177 7.11 -17.06 -2.06
CA ASN A 177 6.52 -17.11 -0.73
C ASN A 177 6.66 -15.78 0.00
N THR A 178 7.70 -15.01 -0.29
CA THR A 178 7.86 -13.64 0.21
C THR A 178 6.70 -12.76 -0.28
N PHE A 179 6.36 -12.79 -1.58
CA PHE A 179 5.18 -12.09 -2.09
C PHE A 179 3.90 -12.53 -1.37
N LEU A 180 3.72 -13.82 -1.13
CA LEU A 180 2.52 -14.34 -0.43
C LEU A 180 2.44 -13.89 1.03
N ILE A 181 3.58 -13.81 1.74
CA ILE A 181 3.63 -13.31 3.14
C ILE A 181 3.31 -11.82 3.16
N VAL A 182 3.91 -11.04 2.28
CA VAL A 182 3.63 -9.60 2.15
C VAL A 182 2.17 -9.36 1.76
N ALA A 183 1.65 -10.16 0.83
CA ALA A 183 0.24 -10.15 0.44
C ALA A 183 -0.69 -10.44 1.62
N ALA A 184 -0.36 -11.45 2.43
CA ALA A 184 -1.16 -11.82 3.60
C ALA A 184 -1.28 -10.65 4.59
N VAL A 185 -0.19 -9.90 4.83
CA VAL A 185 -0.25 -8.70 5.67
C VAL A 185 -1.23 -7.66 5.09
N GLY A 186 -1.17 -7.39 3.79
CA GLY A 186 -2.08 -6.47 3.12
C GLY A 186 -3.54 -6.93 3.15
N VAL A 187 -3.79 -8.20 2.84
CA VAL A 187 -5.14 -8.78 2.84
C VAL A 187 -5.74 -8.81 4.26
N ILE A 188 -4.96 -9.19 5.27
CA ILE A 188 -5.44 -9.22 6.66
C ILE A 188 -5.71 -7.79 7.16
N ALA A 189 -4.77 -6.87 6.99
CA ALA A 189 -4.94 -5.50 7.44
C ALA A 189 -6.10 -4.78 6.73
N GLY A 190 -6.21 -4.95 5.41
CA GLY A 190 -7.33 -4.41 4.65
C GLY A 190 -8.66 -5.08 4.99
N GLY A 191 -8.67 -6.42 5.13
CA GLY A 191 -9.85 -7.20 5.52
C GLY A 191 -10.41 -6.81 6.88
N LEU A 192 -9.56 -6.53 7.88
CA LEU A 192 -9.96 -6.01 9.19
C LEU A 192 -10.72 -4.67 9.07
N GLY A 193 -10.30 -3.79 8.16
CA GLY A 193 -10.97 -2.52 7.92
C GLY A 193 -12.33 -2.67 7.21
N LEU A 194 -12.47 -3.70 6.37
CA LEU A 194 -13.71 -3.97 5.62
C LEU A 194 -14.73 -4.75 6.44
N SER A 195 -14.32 -5.49 7.47
CA SER A 195 -15.15 -6.43 8.23
C SER A 195 -16.18 -5.79 9.17
N GLY A 196 -16.32 -4.44 9.19
CA GLY A 196 -17.24 -3.75 10.09
C GLY A 196 -16.82 -3.71 11.56
N LEU A 197 -15.62 -4.25 11.89
CA LEU A 197 -15.03 -4.17 13.24
C LEU A 197 -14.52 -2.76 13.59
N VAL A 198 -14.45 -1.88 12.61
CA VAL A 198 -14.05 -0.48 12.78
C VAL A 198 -15.33 0.33 13.08
N ARG A 199 -15.47 0.84 14.31
CA ARG A 199 -16.61 1.64 14.77
C ARG A 199 -16.22 3.11 14.89
N ASP A 200 -17.10 3.97 14.41
CA ASP A 200 -17.05 5.39 14.71
C ASP A 200 -17.63 5.63 16.11
N LYS A 201 -16.77 6.00 17.07
CA LYS A 201 -17.22 6.34 18.42
C LYS A 201 -18.06 7.62 18.47
N GLN A 202 -18.09 8.40 17.40
CA GLN A 202 -18.82 9.67 17.34
C GLN A 202 -20.31 9.49 17.05
N SER A 203 -20.72 8.40 16.42
CA SER A 203 -22.14 8.10 16.20
C SER A 203 -22.86 7.67 17.49
N ASP A 204 -22.18 6.97 18.39
CA ASP A 204 -22.76 6.47 19.64
C ASP A 204 -23.09 7.58 20.66
N THR A 205 -22.51 8.78 20.50
CA THR A 205 -22.82 9.93 21.40
C THR A 205 -23.96 10.80 20.94
N LEU A 206 -24.39 10.66 19.71
CA LEU A 206 -25.57 11.41 19.18
C LEU A 206 -26.87 10.63 19.35
N ASP A 207 -26.80 9.31 19.56
CA ASP A 207 -27.97 8.45 19.77
C ASP A 207 -28.27 8.20 21.27
N ASP A 208 -27.63 8.93 22.20
CA ASP A 208 -27.94 8.84 23.62
C ASP A 208 -29.08 9.81 23.97
N PRO A 209 -30.35 9.33 24.04
CA PRO A 209 -31.49 10.17 24.32
C PRO A 209 -31.49 10.76 25.76
N ALA A 210 -30.53 10.37 26.60
CA ALA A 210 -30.40 10.85 27.98
C ALA A 210 -29.79 12.27 28.11
N LYS A 211 -29.25 12.86 27.01
CA LYS A 211 -28.63 14.20 27.04
C LYS A 211 -29.52 15.35 26.58
N GLU A 212 -30.77 15.07 26.22
CA GLU A 212 -31.72 16.09 25.73
C GLU A 212 -32.47 16.84 26.85
N HIS A 213 -32.17 16.59 28.11
CA HIS A 213 -32.76 17.29 29.24
C HIS A 213 -31.75 18.10 30.05
N VAL A 214 -31.31 19.24 29.50
CA VAL A 214 -30.79 20.34 30.32
C VAL A 214 -31.86 21.41 30.39
N PRO A 215 -32.55 21.62 31.53
CA PRO A 215 -33.49 22.71 31.66
C PRO A 215 -32.73 24.03 31.70
N VAL A 216 -33.02 24.90 30.75
CA VAL A 216 -32.60 26.30 30.75
C VAL A 216 -33.28 26.98 31.96
N ARG A 217 -32.44 27.45 32.91
CA ARG A 217 -32.84 28.42 33.93
C ARG A 217 -32.16 29.76 33.64
#